data_23a06cbb1bb9f4bc4a8e1350616bca1a
#
_entry.id   23a06cbb1bb9f4bc4a8e1350616bca1a
#
_cell.length_a   1.000
_cell.length_b   1.000
_cell.length_c   1.000
_cell.angle_alpha   90.00
_cell.angle_beta   90.00
_cell.angle_gamma   90.00
#
_symmetry.space_group_name_H-M   'P 1'
#
loop_
_entity.id
_entity.type
_entity.pdbx_description
1 polymer ?
#
loop_
_entity_poly.entity_id
_entity_poly.type
_entity_poly.pdbx_seq_one_letter_code
_entity_poly.pdbx_strand_id
1 'polypeptide(L)'
;MQLTDHRDIAAPPATVWAAILDPEVLKACVPGCESMTGSPEEGFEAVVVQKVGPVKARFTGAVQLSDMVPEQGLTITGEGKGGAAGFAKGGAKVEMAPEGDGTRLTYTVDASVGGKLAQLGSRIIDGFAKKMADQFFENFKNALEPPAPEEEAGEAEQGEKKGWFRRTFGG
;
A
#
# COMPACT_ATOMS: atom_id res chain seq x y z
N MET A 1 -0.74 -16.08 -8.36
CA MET A 1 -1.73 -15.02 -8.11
C MET A 1 -1.39 -13.83 -8.97
N GLN A 2 -2.36 -13.32 -9.68
CA GLN A 2 -2.17 -12.14 -10.52
C GLN A 2 -3.26 -11.13 -10.23
N LEU A 3 -2.90 -9.85 -10.20
CA LEU A 3 -3.83 -8.78 -9.90
C LEU A 3 -3.44 -7.55 -10.72
N THR A 4 -4.38 -7.03 -11.50
CA THR A 4 -4.18 -5.81 -12.27
C THR A 4 -5.31 -4.85 -11.96
N ASP A 5 -4.98 -3.61 -11.64
CA ASP A 5 -6.00 -2.60 -11.34
C ASP A 5 -5.37 -1.23 -11.48
N HIS A 6 -6.19 -0.19 -11.34
CA HIS A 6 -5.68 1.18 -11.32
C HIS A 6 -6.42 1.97 -10.26
N ARG A 7 -5.78 3.05 -9.82
CA ARG A 7 -6.34 3.97 -8.83
C ARG A 7 -6.08 5.39 -9.27
N ASP A 8 -7.09 6.23 -9.10
CA ASP A 8 -6.96 7.66 -9.39
C ASP A 8 -6.74 8.38 -8.07
N ILE A 9 -5.65 9.13 -8.00
CA ILE A 9 -5.19 9.79 -6.78
C ILE A 9 -5.21 11.28 -7.03
N ALA A 10 -5.83 12.05 -6.13
CA ALA A 10 -5.98 13.49 -6.28
C ALA A 10 -4.72 14.21 -5.79
N ALA A 11 -3.58 13.86 -6.39
CA ALA A 11 -2.29 14.50 -6.14
C ALA A 11 -1.48 14.41 -7.42
N PRO A 12 -0.61 15.40 -7.70
CA PRO A 12 0.15 15.38 -8.96
C PRO A 12 1.18 14.26 -8.99
N PRO A 13 1.62 13.84 -10.18
CA PRO A 13 2.57 12.72 -10.29
C PRO A 13 3.84 12.89 -9.47
N ALA A 14 4.37 14.10 -9.36
CA ALA A 14 5.57 14.31 -8.54
C ALA A 14 5.33 13.97 -7.08
N THR A 15 4.16 14.33 -6.55
CA THR A 15 3.80 14.02 -5.16
C THR A 15 3.62 12.52 -4.97
N VAL A 16 2.92 11.87 -5.90
CA VAL A 16 2.70 10.42 -5.83
C VAL A 16 4.03 9.68 -5.92
N TRP A 17 4.90 10.11 -6.84
CA TRP A 17 6.20 9.48 -7.02
C TRP A 17 7.04 9.55 -5.74
N ALA A 18 7.13 10.74 -5.15
CA ALA A 18 7.89 10.91 -3.92
C ALA A 18 7.35 10.03 -2.79
N ALA A 19 6.03 9.90 -2.71
CA ALA A 19 5.40 9.15 -1.63
C ALA A 19 5.62 7.64 -1.75
N ILE A 20 5.58 7.08 -2.95
CA ILE A 20 5.78 5.63 -3.10
C ILE A 20 7.24 5.23 -2.87
N LEU A 21 8.14 6.19 -2.81
CA LEU A 21 9.56 5.94 -2.51
C LEU A 21 9.92 6.25 -1.06
N ASP A 22 8.98 6.72 -0.27
CA ASP A 22 9.22 7.17 1.10
C ASP A 22 8.85 6.08 2.09
N PRO A 23 9.83 5.53 2.84
CA PRO A 23 9.52 4.45 3.78
C PRO A 23 8.56 4.85 4.89
N GLU A 24 8.54 6.12 5.29
CA GLU A 24 7.59 6.57 6.32
C GLU A 24 6.15 6.54 5.80
N VAL A 25 5.95 6.95 4.55
CA VAL A 25 4.63 6.88 3.93
C VAL A 25 4.21 5.42 3.75
N LEU A 26 5.12 4.59 3.26
CA LEU A 26 4.83 3.18 3.03
C LEU A 26 4.47 2.47 4.33
N LYS A 27 5.20 2.78 5.41
CA LYS A 27 4.91 2.19 6.71
C LYS A 27 3.50 2.56 7.18
N ALA A 28 3.10 3.80 6.97
CA ALA A 28 1.78 4.27 7.38
C ALA A 28 0.67 3.65 6.54
N CYS A 29 0.96 3.30 5.29
CA CYS A 29 -0.07 2.84 4.35
C CYS A 29 -0.22 1.33 4.30
N VAL A 30 0.84 0.57 4.54
CA VAL A 30 0.77 -0.90 4.51
C VAL A 30 0.11 -1.40 5.79
N PRO A 31 -1.05 -2.06 5.68
CA PRO A 31 -1.74 -2.54 6.89
C PRO A 31 -0.88 -3.52 7.67
N GLY A 32 -0.81 -3.31 8.98
CA GLY A 32 -0.05 -4.20 9.86
C GLY A 32 1.45 -4.02 9.83
N CYS A 33 1.95 -3.00 9.14
CA CYS A 33 3.39 -2.75 9.05
C CYS A 33 3.90 -2.20 10.37
N GLU A 34 4.86 -2.92 10.98
CA GLU A 34 5.47 -2.51 12.24
C GLU A 34 6.75 -1.71 12.01
N SER A 35 7.47 -2.00 10.93
CA SER A 35 8.69 -1.27 10.60
C SER A 35 8.91 -1.28 9.10
N MET A 36 9.56 -0.23 8.61
CA MET A 36 9.95 -0.10 7.21
C MET A 36 11.23 0.72 7.18
N THR A 37 12.29 0.14 6.64
CA THR A 37 13.60 0.80 6.56
C THR A 37 14.16 0.65 5.16
N GLY A 38 15.16 1.45 4.84
CA GLY A 38 15.85 1.36 3.56
C GLY A 38 15.64 2.60 2.72
N SER A 39 15.97 2.45 1.44
CA SER A 39 15.92 3.53 0.47
C SER A 39 15.54 2.96 -0.90
N PRO A 40 15.12 3.82 -1.83
CA PRO A 40 14.85 3.35 -3.20
C PRO A 40 16.05 2.69 -3.85
N GLU A 41 17.27 3.16 -3.55
CA GLU A 41 18.48 2.64 -4.15
C GLU A 41 18.89 1.30 -3.55
N GLU A 42 18.72 1.14 -2.25
CA GLU A 42 19.17 -0.06 -1.55
C GLU A 42 18.07 -1.08 -1.36
N GLY A 43 16.82 -0.66 -1.59
CA GLY A 43 15.68 -1.49 -1.32
C GLY A 43 15.14 -1.24 0.07
N PHE A 44 13.97 -1.85 0.34
CA PHE A 44 13.31 -1.68 1.62
C PHE A 44 13.21 -3.00 2.35
N GLU A 45 13.23 -2.93 3.67
CA GLU A 45 12.94 -4.06 4.54
C GLU A 45 11.80 -3.71 5.45
N ALA A 46 10.90 -4.66 5.67
CA ALA A 46 9.70 -4.39 6.46
C ALA A 46 9.34 -5.59 7.30
N VAL A 47 8.69 -5.29 8.42
CA VAL A 47 8.05 -6.32 9.25
C VAL A 47 6.56 -6.01 9.25
N VAL A 48 5.76 -6.98 8.83
CA VAL A 48 4.32 -6.80 8.66
C VAL A 48 3.60 -7.96 9.33
N VAL A 49 2.62 -7.65 10.19
CA VAL A 49 1.79 -8.68 10.80
C VAL A 49 0.49 -8.77 10.01
N GLN A 50 0.18 -9.98 9.54
CA GLN A 50 -1.02 -10.19 8.74
C GLN A 50 -1.71 -11.47 9.12
N LYS A 51 -3.02 -11.49 8.88
CA LYS A 51 -3.83 -12.68 9.03
C LYS A 51 -4.43 -13.02 7.67
N VAL A 52 -4.03 -14.16 7.14
CA VAL A 52 -4.49 -14.63 5.82
C VAL A 52 -5.35 -15.86 6.08
N GLY A 53 -6.67 -15.71 5.97
CA GLY A 53 -7.58 -16.75 6.40
C GLY A 53 -7.34 -17.05 7.87
N PRO A 54 -7.17 -18.31 8.25
CA PRO A 54 -6.88 -18.66 9.67
C PRO A 54 -5.39 -18.52 10.04
N VAL A 55 -4.52 -18.17 9.09
CA VAL A 55 -3.06 -18.13 9.35
C VAL A 55 -2.66 -16.72 9.73
N LYS A 56 -2.20 -16.53 10.95
CA LYS A 56 -1.69 -15.24 11.41
C LYS A 56 -0.20 -15.36 11.63
N ALA A 57 0.56 -14.41 11.09
CA ALA A 57 2.01 -14.46 11.20
C ALA A 57 2.62 -13.07 11.09
N ARG A 58 3.86 -12.98 11.56
CA ARG A 58 4.71 -11.82 11.35
C ARG A 58 5.62 -12.14 10.18
N PHE A 59 5.51 -11.34 9.14
CA PHE A 59 6.30 -11.53 7.93
C PHE A 59 7.43 -10.54 7.89
N THR A 60 8.64 -11.03 7.56
CA THR A 60 9.77 -10.17 7.32
C THR A 60 9.96 -10.11 5.81
N GLY A 61 9.88 -8.92 5.25
CA GLY A 61 9.92 -8.73 3.81
C GLY A 61 11.10 -7.90 3.38
N ALA A 62 11.56 -8.16 2.15
CA ALA A 62 12.58 -7.37 1.49
C ALA A 62 12.09 -7.05 0.09
N VAL A 63 12.30 -5.81 -0.34
CA VAL A 63 11.79 -5.30 -1.60
C VAL A 63 12.91 -4.56 -2.32
N GLN A 64 13.07 -4.84 -3.62
CA GLN A 64 14.01 -4.12 -4.48
C GLN A 64 13.23 -3.38 -5.55
N LEU A 65 13.68 -2.18 -5.86
CA LEU A 65 13.09 -1.38 -6.93
C LEU A 65 14.02 -1.38 -8.14
N SER A 66 13.43 -1.42 -9.32
CA SER A 66 14.19 -1.39 -10.56
C SER A 66 13.39 -0.69 -11.64
N ASP A 67 14.03 -0.43 -12.78
CA ASP A 67 13.39 0.19 -13.94
C ASP A 67 12.68 1.48 -13.58
N MET A 68 13.26 2.26 -12.67
CA MET A 68 12.64 3.49 -12.19
C MET A 68 12.75 4.59 -13.23
N VAL A 69 11.59 5.09 -13.66
CA VAL A 69 11.48 6.27 -14.53
C VAL A 69 10.66 7.27 -13.73
N PRO A 70 11.28 8.36 -13.24
CA PRO A 70 10.60 9.28 -12.33
C PRO A 70 9.26 9.75 -12.88
N GLU A 71 8.24 9.66 -12.03
CA GLU A 71 6.87 10.07 -12.32
C GLU A 71 6.17 9.25 -13.41
N GLN A 72 6.80 8.18 -13.89
CA GLN A 72 6.22 7.34 -14.94
C GLN A 72 6.06 5.89 -14.51
N GLY A 73 7.01 5.35 -13.76
CA GLY A 73 6.84 3.98 -13.31
C GLY A 73 8.09 3.36 -12.71
N LEU A 74 7.89 2.17 -12.16
CA LEU A 74 8.97 1.36 -11.61
C LEU A 74 8.51 -0.09 -11.51
N THR A 75 9.47 -0.97 -11.24
CA THR A 75 9.21 -2.39 -10.97
C THR A 75 9.61 -2.68 -9.54
N ILE A 76 8.74 -3.39 -8.83
CA ILE A 76 8.98 -3.83 -7.46
C ILE A 76 9.17 -5.33 -7.48
N THR A 77 10.23 -5.82 -6.84
CA THR A 77 10.45 -7.25 -6.68
C THR A 77 10.65 -7.51 -5.20
N GLY A 78 9.94 -8.50 -4.65
CA GLY A 78 10.01 -8.70 -3.22
C GLY A 78 9.72 -10.10 -2.77
N GLU A 79 10.04 -10.34 -1.50
CA GLU A 79 9.82 -11.62 -0.85
C GLU A 79 9.51 -11.36 0.63
N GLY A 80 8.54 -12.10 1.17
CA GLY A 80 8.21 -12.03 2.57
C GLY A 80 8.21 -13.42 3.17
N LYS A 81 8.81 -13.57 4.35
CA LYS A 81 8.93 -14.86 5.02
C LYS A 81 8.21 -14.79 6.36
N GLY A 82 7.34 -15.77 6.61
CA GLY A 82 6.54 -15.83 7.82
C GLY A 82 6.82 -17.05 8.68
N GLY A 83 8.01 -17.64 8.59
CA GLY A 83 8.37 -18.79 9.37
C GLY A 83 7.45 -19.97 9.08
N ALA A 84 6.78 -20.48 10.11
CA ALA A 84 5.91 -21.64 9.95
C ALA A 84 4.73 -21.37 9.03
N ALA A 85 4.34 -20.11 8.85
CA ALA A 85 3.22 -19.78 7.96
C ALA A 85 3.59 -19.93 6.49
N GLY A 86 4.88 -19.88 6.16
CA GLY A 86 5.33 -19.98 4.79
C GLY A 86 5.88 -18.66 4.27
N PHE A 87 5.77 -18.47 2.96
CA PHE A 87 6.37 -17.31 2.34
C PHE A 87 5.54 -16.84 1.15
N ALA A 88 5.81 -15.61 0.71
CA ALA A 88 5.27 -15.05 -0.51
C ALA A 88 6.40 -14.36 -1.25
N LYS A 89 6.40 -14.44 -2.58
CA LYS A 89 7.39 -13.74 -3.39
C LYS A 89 6.75 -13.34 -4.71
N GLY A 90 7.29 -12.29 -5.31
CA GLY A 90 6.78 -11.84 -6.59
C GLY A 90 7.19 -10.44 -6.91
N GLY A 91 6.45 -9.84 -7.82
CA GLY A 91 6.75 -8.49 -8.24
C GLY A 91 5.51 -7.74 -8.67
N ALA A 92 5.69 -6.45 -8.85
CA ALA A 92 4.65 -5.57 -9.35
C ALA A 92 5.26 -4.56 -10.29
N LYS A 93 4.57 -4.32 -11.38
CA LYS A 93 4.91 -3.23 -12.27
C LYS A 93 3.94 -2.09 -11.98
N VAL A 94 4.48 -0.92 -11.70
CA VAL A 94 3.70 0.26 -11.37
C VAL A 94 3.91 1.29 -12.46
N GLU A 95 2.83 1.81 -13.00
CA GLU A 95 2.88 2.86 -14.01
C GLU A 95 1.99 4.00 -13.55
N MET A 96 2.40 5.23 -13.83
CA MET A 96 1.58 6.38 -13.49
C MET A 96 1.56 7.38 -14.62
N ALA A 97 0.43 8.08 -14.73
CA ALA A 97 0.23 9.09 -15.74
C ALA A 97 -0.65 10.20 -15.16
N PRO A 98 -0.47 11.44 -15.65
CA PRO A 98 -1.38 12.51 -15.23
C PRO A 98 -2.82 12.17 -15.60
N GLU A 99 -3.73 12.53 -14.71
CA GLU A 99 -5.15 12.35 -14.93
C GLU A 99 -5.84 13.59 -14.37
N GLY A 100 -6.17 14.54 -15.23
CA GLY A 100 -6.64 15.84 -14.76
C GLY A 100 -5.56 16.49 -13.91
N ASP A 101 -5.94 16.94 -12.72
CA ASP A 101 -4.99 17.50 -11.76
C ASP A 101 -4.35 16.44 -10.88
N GLY A 102 -4.71 15.18 -11.07
CA GLY A 102 -4.21 14.09 -10.27
C GLY A 102 -3.38 13.11 -11.06
N THR A 103 -3.33 11.90 -10.55
CA THR A 103 -2.50 10.83 -11.12
C THR A 103 -3.31 9.56 -11.21
N ARG A 104 -3.22 8.87 -12.34
CA ARG A 104 -3.70 7.49 -12.46
C ARG A 104 -2.52 6.57 -12.28
N LEU A 105 -2.61 5.74 -11.26
CA LEU A 105 -1.59 4.74 -10.97
C LEU A 105 -2.15 3.37 -11.35
N THR A 106 -1.46 2.70 -12.26
CA THR A 106 -1.84 1.37 -12.72
C THR A 106 -0.80 0.38 -12.20
N TYR A 107 -1.26 -0.75 -11.67
CA TYR A 107 -0.33 -1.76 -11.16
C TYR A 107 -0.73 -3.14 -11.62
N THR A 108 0.30 -3.95 -11.87
CA THR A 108 0.14 -5.34 -12.23
C THR A 108 1.01 -6.15 -11.29
N VAL A 109 0.39 -7.05 -10.52
CA VAL A 109 1.07 -7.86 -9.52
C VAL A 109 1.08 -9.31 -9.97
N ASP A 110 2.22 -9.96 -9.81
CA ASP A 110 2.37 -11.38 -10.04
C ASP A 110 3.13 -11.95 -8.84
N ALA A 111 2.48 -12.84 -8.10
CA ALA A 111 3.04 -13.35 -6.86
C ALA A 111 2.73 -14.83 -6.68
N SER A 112 3.60 -15.52 -5.94
CA SER A 112 3.39 -16.89 -5.56
C SER A 112 3.61 -17.06 -4.07
N VAL A 113 2.99 -18.08 -3.49
CA VAL A 113 3.09 -18.35 -2.06
C VAL A 113 3.49 -19.81 -1.85
N GLY A 114 4.10 -20.09 -0.70
CA GLY A 114 4.50 -21.43 -0.33
C GLY A 114 4.19 -21.71 1.14
N GLY A 115 4.36 -22.97 1.55
CA GLY A 115 4.10 -23.39 2.92
C GLY A 115 2.63 -23.41 3.25
N LYS A 116 2.27 -23.07 4.47
CA LYS A 116 0.87 -23.07 4.89
C LYS A 116 0.01 -22.12 4.09
N LEU A 117 0.58 -21.00 3.65
CA LEU A 117 -0.17 -20.07 2.82
C LEU A 117 -0.67 -20.72 1.54
N ALA A 118 0.19 -21.54 0.91
CA ALA A 118 -0.19 -22.21 -0.33
C ALA A 118 -1.35 -23.20 -0.12
N GLN A 119 -1.46 -23.75 1.08
CA GLN A 119 -2.51 -24.71 1.39
C GLN A 119 -3.89 -24.06 1.53
N LEU A 120 -3.94 -22.73 1.67
CA LEU A 120 -5.21 -22.01 1.81
C LEU A 120 -5.99 -21.97 0.49
N GLY A 121 -5.30 -22.14 -0.64
CA GLY A 121 -5.92 -22.12 -1.95
C GLY A 121 -5.96 -20.73 -2.56
N SER A 122 -6.09 -20.70 -3.89
CA SER A 122 -6.00 -19.45 -4.64
C SER A 122 -7.11 -18.49 -4.28
N ARG A 123 -8.29 -18.99 -3.96
CA ARG A 123 -9.43 -18.12 -3.66
C ARG A 123 -9.16 -17.23 -2.43
N ILE A 124 -8.61 -17.84 -1.37
CA ILE A 124 -8.29 -17.09 -0.15
C ILE A 124 -7.14 -16.14 -0.41
N ILE A 125 -6.12 -16.59 -1.13
CA ILE A 125 -4.96 -15.76 -1.43
C ILE A 125 -5.35 -14.56 -2.30
N ASP A 126 -6.14 -14.79 -3.36
CA ASP A 126 -6.57 -13.71 -4.24
C ASP A 126 -7.43 -12.69 -3.50
N GLY A 127 -8.34 -13.16 -2.66
CA GLY A 127 -9.19 -12.28 -1.86
C GLY A 127 -8.38 -11.44 -0.89
N PHE A 128 -7.38 -12.06 -0.26
CA PHE A 128 -6.49 -11.35 0.65
C PHE A 128 -5.71 -10.27 -0.10
N ALA A 129 -5.14 -10.60 -1.26
CA ALA A 129 -4.34 -9.67 -2.04
C ALA A 129 -5.17 -8.46 -2.47
N LYS A 130 -6.40 -8.69 -2.92
CA LYS A 130 -7.28 -7.61 -3.32
C LYS A 130 -7.62 -6.70 -2.14
N LYS A 131 -7.92 -7.28 -0.99
CA LYS A 131 -8.24 -6.50 0.20
C LYS A 131 -7.04 -5.68 0.66
N MET A 132 -5.84 -6.25 0.59
CA MET A 132 -4.61 -5.54 0.94
C MET A 132 -4.41 -4.34 0.01
N ALA A 133 -4.59 -4.54 -1.29
CA ALA A 133 -4.45 -3.46 -2.26
C ALA A 133 -5.47 -2.36 -2.00
N ASP A 134 -6.73 -2.74 -1.78
CA ASP A 134 -7.78 -1.76 -1.50
C ASP A 134 -7.44 -0.93 -0.27
N GLN A 135 -6.99 -1.57 0.80
CA GLN A 135 -6.68 -0.89 2.04
C GLN A 135 -5.43 -0.04 1.94
N PHE A 136 -4.40 -0.56 1.25
CA PHE A 136 -3.20 0.21 1.02
C PHE A 136 -3.52 1.51 0.29
N PHE A 137 -4.28 1.42 -0.80
CA PHE A 137 -4.58 2.61 -1.59
C PHE A 137 -5.54 3.55 -0.92
N GLU A 138 -6.43 3.05 -0.08
CA GLU A 138 -7.26 3.94 0.74
C GLU A 138 -6.37 4.77 1.66
N ASN A 139 -5.43 4.11 2.34
CA ASN A 139 -4.50 4.80 3.22
C ASN A 139 -3.60 5.77 2.45
N PHE A 140 -3.14 5.34 1.28
CA PHE A 140 -2.27 6.13 0.44
C PHE A 140 -2.97 7.40 -0.04
N LYS A 141 -4.21 7.27 -0.51
CA LYS A 141 -5.00 8.42 -0.92
C LYS A 141 -5.23 9.37 0.24
N ASN A 142 -5.56 8.83 1.41
CA ASN A 142 -5.78 9.68 2.59
C ASN A 142 -4.51 10.43 2.99
N ALA A 143 -3.35 9.84 2.76
CA ALA A 143 -2.08 10.49 3.08
C ALA A 143 -1.72 11.60 2.11
N LEU A 144 -2.13 11.48 0.85
CA LEU A 144 -1.69 12.39 -0.21
C LEU A 144 -2.74 13.38 -0.67
N GLU A 145 -4.02 13.03 -0.56
CA GLU A 145 -5.06 13.92 -1.05
C GLU A 145 -5.31 15.03 -0.04
N PRO A 146 -5.64 16.24 -0.50
CA PRO A 146 -5.95 17.31 0.42
C PRO A 146 -7.13 16.92 1.28
N PRO A 147 -7.17 17.36 2.54
CA PRO A 147 -8.33 17.07 3.38
C PRO A 147 -9.58 17.66 2.76
N ALA A 148 -10.70 17.00 3.01
CA ALA A 148 -11.98 17.51 2.55
C ALA A 148 -12.18 18.92 3.09
N PRO A 149 -12.77 19.85 2.30
CA PRO A 149 -13.03 21.19 2.82
C PRO A 149 -13.88 21.09 4.07
N GLU A 150 -13.43 21.74 5.14
CA GLU A 150 -14.25 21.80 6.31
C GLU A 150 -15.31 22.80 6.07
N GLU A 151 -16.42 22.43 6.51
CA GLU A 151 -17.39 23.41 6.36
C GLU A 151 -17.18 24.39 7.40
N GLU A 152 -16.13 24.69 7.34
CA GLU A 152 -15.53 25.31 8.01
C GLU A 152 -15.80 25.73 8.96
N ALA A 153 -15.89 25.32 9.11
CA ALA A 153 -16.01 25.61 9.86
C ALA A 153 -15.65 25.51 10.64
N GLY A 154 -15.41 25.11 10.81
CA GLY A 154 -15.28 25.16 11.58
C GLY A 154 -14.52 24.75 12.15
N GLU A 155 -14.33 24.69 12.22
CA GLU A 155 -14.02 24.44 12.78
C GLU A 155 -13.35 23.96 13.27
N ALA A 156 -13.26 23.80 13.50
CA ALA A 156 -13.08 23.43 14.04
C ALA A 156 -12.54 22.54 14.53
N GLU A 157 -12.34 21.96 14.45
CA GLU A 157 -12.54 21.29 15.00
C GLU A 157 -11.92 20.46 15.24
N GLN A 158 -11.45 20.18 15.23
CA GLN A 158 -11.67 19.58 15.54
C GLN A 158 -11.24 18.75 15.79
N GLY A 159 -10.87 18.81 15.67
CA GLY A 159 -11.33 18.28 16.01
C GLY A 159 -11.00 17.20 15.95
N GLU A 160 -10.81 16.79 15.72
CA GLU A 160 -11.56 16.14 15.69
C GLU A 160 -11.53 15.41 15.59
N LYS A 161 -11.24 15.04 15.60
CA LYS A 161 -12.10 14.56 15.45
C LYS A 161 -12.11 14.01 15.31
N LYS A 162 -11.88 13.87 15.19
CA LYS A 162 -12.77 13.61 15.00
C LYS A 162 -12.86 13.15 14.89
N GLY A 163 -12.28 13.32 14.52
CA GLY A 163 -13.28 13.32 14.48
C GLY A 163 -13.45 12.72 14.11
N TRP A 164 -13.17 12.22 14.17
CA TRP A 164 -14.27 12.11 13.82
C TRP A 164 -14.57 11.93 13.76
N PHE A 165 -14.11 11.77 13.56
CA PHE A 165 -15.31 12.07 13.35
C PHE A 165 -15.66 12.14 13.39
N ARG A 166 -15.03 11.92 13.57
CA ARG A 166 -16.00 12.25 13.48
C ARG A 166 -16.34 12.19 13.54
N ARG A 167 -15.95 12.31 13.60
CA ARG A 167 -16.89 12.50 13.51
C ARG A 167 -17.16 12.66 13.53
N THR A 168 -16.64 12.93 13.29
CA THR A 168 -17.32 13.39 13.21
C THR A 168 -17.57 13.59 13.17
N PHE A 169 -17.59 13.48 13.25
CA PHE A 169 -18.43 13.95 13.11
C PHE A 169 -18.58 14.24 13.31
N GLY A 170 -17.67 14.56 13.46
CA GLY A 170 -18.10 15.07 13.54
C GLY A 170 -17.93 14.99 13.69
N GLY A 171 -17.84 15.29 13.74
CA GLY A 171 -18.21 15.68 13.78
C GLY A 171 -18.02 15.28 13.84
#